data_f694280f7e8760d0b1e0489c236d09a5
#
_entry.id   f694280f7e8760d0b1e0489c236d09a5
#
_cell.length_a   1.000
_cell.length_b   1.000
_cell.length_c   1.000
_cell.angle_alpha   90.00
_cell.angle_beta   90.00
_cell.angle_gamma   90.00
#
_symmetry.space_group_name_H-M   'P 1'
#
loop_
_entity.id
_entity.type
_entity.pdbx_description
1 polymer ?
#
loop_
_entity_poly.entity_id
_entity_poly.type
_entity_poly.pdbx_seq_one_letter_code
_entity_poly.pdbx_strand_id
1 'polypeptide(L)'
;NLTGTLPAISGANLTSLPAHTGNVAFPATQVASADANTLDDYEEGNWTPQLTDGTNTNTTNVHNNLGSYVKIGRIVFISCTVSTSAIGSLSGQIWLGGLPFTVYNSSLGFASVGGSGGGMGLTAGYNLTGNFNANSTQMAIYVWDLSTSTSPMQASEWGGGSTQMTFAGHYFV
;
A
#
# COMPACT_ATOMS: atom_id res chain seq x y z
N ASN A 1 -11.59 -13.20 51.03
CA ASN A 1 -11.82 -13.72 49.65
C ASN A 1 -13.18 -13.25 49.15
N LEU A 2 -13.21 -12.25 48.25
CA LEU A 2 -14.42 -11.86 47.56
C LEU A 2 -14.70 -12.91 46.47
N THR A 3 -15.52 -13.89 46.80
CA THR A 3 -16.03 -14.88 45.84
C THR A 3 -17.44 -14.46 45.44
N GLY A 4 -17.54 -13.63 44.45
CA GLY A 4 -18.80 -13.18 43.86
C GLY A 4 -18.57 -12.29 42.64
N THR A 5 -19.54 -12.26 41.71
CA THR A 5 -19.52 -11.32 40.60
C THR A 5 -19.62 -9.90 41.17
N LEU A 6 -18.63 -9.05 40.90
CA LEU A 6 -18.72 -7.65 41.27
C LEU A 6 -19.97 -7.04 40.63
N PRO A 7 -20.74 -6.20 41.38
CA PRO A 7 -21.85 -5.45 40.78
C PRO A 7 -21.33 -4.66 39.57
N ALA A 8 -22.15 -4.54 38.52
CA ALA A 8 -21.84 -3.69 37.37
C ALA A 8 -21.66 -2.24 37.88
N ILE A 9 -20.42 -1.79 37.98
CA ILE A 9 -20.12 -0.42 38.40
C ILE A 9 -20.24 0.43 37.15
N SER A 10 -21.12 1.43 37.15
CA SER A 10 -21.19 2.44 36.11
C SER A 10 -19.84 3.16 36.04
N GLY A 11 -19.26 3.26 34.81
CA GLY A 11 -18.00 3.97 34.59
C GLY A 11 -18.02 5.43 35.04
N ALA A 12 -19.21 6.02 35.25
CA ALA A 12 -19.39 7.38 35.77
C ALA A 12 -18.87 7.57 37.20
N ASN A 13 -18.74 6.48 38.01
CA ASN A 13 -18.24 6.52 39.37
C ASN A 13 -16.75 6.16 39.52
N LEU A 14 -16.07 5.89 38.41
CA LEU A 14 -14.64 5.60 38.39
C LEU A 14 -13.85 6.91 38.28
N THR A 15 -13.49 7.47 39.44
CA THR A 15 -12.80 8.78 39.50
C THR A 15 -11.30 8.69 39.29
N SER A 16 -10.72 7.50 39.20
CA SER A 16 -9.29 7.29 38.94
C SER A 16 -9.08 5.92 38.29
N LEU A 17 -9.04 5.88 36.99
CA LEU A 17 -8.53 4.71 36.25
C LEU A 17 -7.02 4.85 36.10
N PRO A 18 -6.22 3.80 36.38
CA PRO A 18 -4.81 3.82 35.99
C PRO A 18 -4.68 4.11 34.48
N ALA A 19 -3.68 4.88 34.12
CA ALA A 19 -3.38 5.06 32.68
C ALA A 19 -3.19 3.68 32.05
N HIS A 20 -3.80 3.48 30.87
CA HIS A 20 -3.58 2.25 30.10
C HIS A 20 -2.11 2.21 29.67
N THR A 21 -1.34 1.29 30.26
CA THR A 21 0.10 1.15 29.98
C THR A 21 0.43 -0.01 29.07
N GLY A 22 -0.58 -0.71 28.57
CA GLY A 22 -0.44 -1.85 27.67
C GLY A 22 -0.82 -1.53 26.23
N ASN A 23 -0.64 -2.51 25.35
CA ASN A 23 -1.09 -2.44 23.98
C ASN A 23 -2.62 -2.47 23.89
N VAL A 24 -3.20 -1.73 22.95
CA VAL A 24 -4.59 -1.90 22.54
C VAL A 24 -4.62 -2.97 21.45
N ALA A 25 -5.27 -4.08 21.71
CA ALA A 25 -5.42 -5.16 20.75
C ALA A 25 -6.73 -4.97 19.97
N PHE A 26 -6.64 -4.97 18.65
CA PHE A 26 -7.79 -5.02 17.74
C PHE A 26 -8.03 -6.46 17.30
N PRO A 27 -9.29 -6.86 17.02
CA PRO A 27 -9.58 -8.19 16.49
C PRO A 27 -8.93 -8.37 15.11
N ALA A 28 -8.51 -9.61 14.80
CA ALA A 28 -7.91 -9.96 13.51
C ALA A 28 -8.87 -9.77 12.31
N THR A 29 -10.17 -9.71 12.58
CA THR A 29 -11.20 -9.38 11.58
C THR A 29 -11.92 -8.14 12.03
N GLN A 30 -12.04 -7.17 11.16
CA GLN A 30 -12.76 -5.93 11.43
C GLN A 30 -14.17 -6.19 11.94
N VAL A 31 -14.54 -5.53 13.02
CA VAL A 31 -15.93 -5.43 13.50
C VAL A 31 -16.40 -4.01 13.22
N ALA A 32 -17.02 -3.83 12.06
CA ALA A 32 -17.41 -2.50 11.58
C ALA A 32 -18.37 -1.80 12.56
N SER A 33 -18.09 -0.55 12.87
CA SER A 33 -18.93 0.33 13.67
C SER A 33 -19.66 1.34 12.77
N ALA A 34 -20.92 1.60 13.08
CA ALA A 34 -21.68 2.69 12.46
C ALA A 34 -21.41 4.05 13.13
N ASP A 35 -20.72 4.08 14.25
CA ASP A 35 -20.37 5.30 14.96
C ASP A 35 -19.11 5.93 14.33
N ALA A 36 -19.25 7.13 13.80
CA ALA A 36 -18.17 7.86 13.12
C ALA A 36 -16.99 8.23 14.05
N ASN A 37 -17.15 8.12 15.37
CA ASN A 37 -16.10 8.40 16.35
C ASN A 37 -15.42 7.13 16.88
N THR A 38 -15.72 5.96 16.31
CA THR A 38 -15.13 4.68 16.71
C THR A 38 -14.03 4.28 15.74
N LEU A 39 -12.82 4.06 16.25
CA LEU A 39 -11.77 3.38 15.50
C LEU A 39 -12.05 1.87 15.58
N ASP A 40 -12.51 1.29 14.49
CA ASP A 40 -12.98 -0.09 14.41
C ASP A 40 -12.03 -1.06 13.71
N ASP A 41 -10.90 -0.55 13.20
CA ASP A 41 -9.89 -1.37 12.55
C ASP A 41 -8.49 -0.75 12.63
N TYR A 42 -7.54 -1.56 13.06
CA TYR A 42 -6.10 -1.28 12.97
C TYR A 42 -5.37 -2.56 12.61
N GLU A 43 -4.56 -2.50 11.58
CA GLU A 43 -3.75 -3.62 11.13
C GLU A 43 -2.42 -3.12 10.58
N GLU A 44 -1.35 -3.83 10.86
CA GLU A 44 -0.04 -3.60 10.27
C GLU A 44 0.59 -4.90 9.81
N GLY A 45 1.38 -4.84 8.76
CA GLY A 45 2.02 -6.04 8.24
C GLY A 45 2.95 -5.78 7.08
N ASN A 46 3.38 -6.88 6.50
CA ASN A 46 4.22 -6.90 5.31
C ASN A 46 3.44 -7.47 4.13
N TRP A 47 3.85 -7.08 2.93
CA TRP A 47 3.30 -7.59 1.69
C TRP A 47 4.40 -7.73 0.63
N THR A 48 4.12 -8.44 -0.44
CA THR A 48 5.08 -8.65 -1.53
C THR A 48 4.60 -7.89 -2.77
N PRO A 49 5.18 -6.72 -3.05
CA PRO A 49 4.88 -5.98 -4.27
C PRO A 49 5.37 -6.72 -5.50
N GLN A 50 4.68 -6.59 -6.61
CA GLN A 50 4.97 -7.27 -7.86
C GLN A 50 4.84 -6.31 -9.04
N LEU A 51 5.68 -6.47 -10.05
CA LEU A 51 5.44 -5.85 -11.35
C LEU A 51 4.57 -6.75 -12.20
N THR A 52 3.57 -6.18 -12.85
CA THR A 52 2.64 -6.89 -13.73
C THR A 52 2.28 -6.02 -14.94
N ASP A 53 1.88 -6.65 -16.03
CA ASP A 53 1.28 -6.00 -17.21
C ASP A 53 -0.23 -6.25 -17.30
N GLY A 54 -0.83 -6.73 -16.20
CA GLY A 54 -2.24 -7.10 -16.12
C GLY A 54 -2.53 -8.54 -16.58
N THR A 55 -1.64 -9.16 -17.32
CA THR A 55 -1.73 -10.57 -17.76
C THR A 55 -0.63 -11.41 -17.13
N ASN A 56 0.59 -10.89 -17.16
CA ASN A 56 1.78 -11.54 -16.63
C ASN A 56 2.27 -10.82 -15.38
N THR A 57 2.93 -11.58 -14.51
CA THR A 57 3.60 -11.05 -13.31
C THR A 57 5.08 -11.42 -13.38
N ASN A 58 5.96 -10.46 -13.12
CA ASN A 58 7.39 -10.73 -13.07
C ASN A 58 7.75 -11.42 -11.77
N THR A 59 7.93 -12.74 -11.80
CA THR A 59 8.25 -13.58 -10.65
C THR A 59 9.67 -14.14 -10.67
N THR A 60 10.33 -14.14 -11.82
CA THR A 60 11.62 -14.84 -12.03
C THR A 60 12.83 -13.91 -11.97
N ASN A 61 12.65 -12.63 -12.22
CA ASN A 61 13.73 -11.65 -12.28
C ASN A 61 13.71 -10.68 -11.08
N VAL A 62 13.19 -11.13 -9.96
CA VAL A 62 13.03 -10.34 -8.75
C VAL A 62 14.27 -10.44 -7.88
N HIS A 63 14.82 -9.30 -7.46
CA HIS A 63 15.92 -9.24 -6.50
C HIS A 63 15.45 -9.04 -5.07
N ASN A 64 14.61 -8.04 -4.86
CA ASN A 64 14.13 -7.68 -3.53
C ASN A 64 12.81 -6.92 -3.66
N ASN A 65 11.73 -7.58 -3.30
CA ASN A 65 10.39 -6.99 -3.30
C ASN A 65 9.86 -7.03 -1.88
N LEU A 66 9.98 -5.91 -1.19
CA LEU A 66 9.55 -5.75 0.21
C LEU A 66 8.56 -4.61 0.31
N GLY A 67 7.47 -4.87 1.00
CA GLY A 67 6.46 -3.89 1.31
C GLY A 67 5.99 -4.00 2.76
N SER A 68 5.66 -2.87 3.33
CA SER A 68 4.98 -2.77 4.63
C SER A 68 3.72 -1.93 4.48
N TYR A 69 2.77 -2.16 5.36
CA TYR A 69 1.54 -1.38 5.41
C TYR A 69 1.08 -1.12 6.83
N VAL A 70 0.31 -0.05 6.99
CA VAL A 70 -0.50 0.22 8.17
C VAL A 70 -1.90 0.59 7.69
N LYS A 71 -2.90 -0.09 8.21
CA LYS A 71 -4.32 0.18 7.96
C LYS A 71 -4.95 0.78 9.21
N ILE A 72 -5.66 1.88 9.04
CA ILE A 72 -6.39 2.56 10.12
C ILE A 72 -7.80 2.85 9.61
N GLY A 73 -8.77 2.09 10.09
CA GLY A 73 -10.12 2.11 9.55
C GLY A 73 -10.11 1.78 8.06
N ARG A 74 -10.54 2.71 7.23
CA ARG A 74 -10.61 2.53 5.77
C ARG A 74 -9.39 3.04 4.99
N ILE A 75 -8.38 3.60 5.66
CA ILE A 75 -7.19 4.10 4.98
C ILE A 75 -6.02 3.14 5.15
N VAL A 76 -5.34 2.83 4.06
CA VAL A 76 -4.15 2.00 4.03
C VAL A 76 -2.97 2.84 3.58
N PHE A 77 -1.98 2.97 4.42
CA PHE A 77 -0.67 3.52 4.08
C PHE A 77 0.25 2.38 3.64
N ILE A 78 0.95 2.56 2.55
CA ILE A 78 1.93 1.61 2.06
C ILE A 78 3.30 2.25 1.84
N SER A 79 4.32 1.45 2.02
CA SER A 79 5.68 1.71 1.54
C SER A 79 6.26 0.42 0.99
N CYS A 80 6.92 0.47 -0.15
CA CYS A 80 7.55 -0.72 -0.72
C CYS A 80 8.70 -0.39 -1.66
N THR A 81 9.51 -1.41 -1.89
CA THR A 81 10.55 -1.41 -2.92
C THR A 81 10.32 -2.60 -3.84
N VAL A 82 10.41 -2.35 -5.14
CA VAL A 82 10.47 -3.38 -6.18
C VAL A 82 11.81 -3.26 -6.90
N SER A 83 12.53 -4.37 -6.95
CA SER A 83 13.82 -4.44 -7.62
C SER A 83 13.90 -5.68 -8.49
N THR A 84 14.29 -5.50 -9.75
CA THR A 84 14.38 -6.58 -10.73
C THR A 84 15.70 -6.54 -11.49
N SER A 85 16.16 -7.70 -11.97
CA SER A 85 17.31 -7.80 -12.89
C SER A 85 16.90 -7.66 -14.35
N ALA A 86 15.63 -7.89 -14.67
CA ALA A 86 15.05 -7.76 -15.99
C ALA A 86 13.54 -7.61 -15.88
N ILE A 87 12.91 -7.08 -16.92
CA ILE A 87 11.44 -6.94 -16.99
C ILE A 87 10.73 -8.28 -17.26
N GLY A 88 11.47 -9.30 -17.71
CA GLY A 88 10.91 -10.62 -18.01
C GLY A 88 9.99 -10.59 -19.24
N SER A 89 8.84 -11.25 -19.11
CA SER A 89 7.83 -11.34 -20.18
C SER A 89 6.82 -10.19 -20.19
N LEU A 90 6.98 -9.21 -19.29
CA LEU A 90 6.05 -8.07 -19.25
C LEU A 90 6.15 -7.22 -20.52
N SER A 91 5.01 -6.75 -21.01
CA SER A 91 4.90 -5.95 -22.23
C SER A 91 3.82 -4.87 -22.09
N GLY A 92 3.94 -3.78 -22.86
CA GLY A 92 3.00 -2.67 -22.77
C GLY A 92 3.08 -1.94 -21.43
N GLN A 93 1.94 -1.48 -20.95
CA GLN A 93 1.84 -0.78 -19.65
C GLN A 93 2.19 -1.70 -18.50
N ILE A 94 2.89 -1.17 -17.50
CA ILE A 94 3.20 -1.89 -16.27
C ILE A 94 2.51 -1.26 -15.07
N TRP A 95 2.19 -2.13 -14.08
CA TRP A 95 1.59 -1.77 -12.81
C TRP A 95 2.36 -2.35 -11.64
N LEU A 96 2.21 -1.72 -10.49
CA LEU A 96 2.54 -2.31 -9.21
C LEU A 96 1.34 -3.14 -8.74
N GLY A 97 1.49 -4.44 -8.64
CA GLY A 97 0.46 -5.38 -8.17
C GLY A 97 0.75 -5.92 -6.78
N GLY A 98 -0.20 -6.72 -6.28
CA GLY A 98 -0.10 -7.40 -4.99
C GLY A 98 -0.38 -6.49 -3.79
N LEU A 99 -1.12 -5.39 -3.96
CA LEU A 99 -1.54 -4.54 -2.83
C LEU A 99 -2.22 -5.39 -1.74
N PRO A 100 -1.99 -5.09 -0.46
CA PRO A 100 -2.49 -5.91 0.64
C PRO A 100 -4.02 -5.95 0.73
N PHE A 101 -4.68 -4.91 0.26
CA PHE A 101 -6.14 -4.81 0.24
C PHE A 101 -6.64 -4.27 -1.10
N THR A 102 -7.88 -4.63 -1.45
CA THR A 102 -8.53 -4.10 -2.65
C THR A 102 -8.83 -2.62 -2.48
N VAL A 103 -8.42 -1.81 -3.45
CA VAL A 103 -8.72 -0.38 -3.50
C VAL A 103 -10.22 -0.16 -3.59
N TYR A 104 -10.75 0.77 -2.81
CA TYR A 104 -12.15 1.15 -2.85
C TYR A 104 -12.62 1.52 -4.27
N ASN A 105 -13.93 1.38 -4.51
CA ASN A 105 -14.56 1.67 -5.81
C ASN A 105 -14.54 3.17 -6.18
N SER A 106 -13.44 3.84 -5.90
CA SER A 106 -13.19 5.22 -6.28
C SER A 106 -11.68 5.44 -6.25
N SER A 107 -11.10 6.05 -7.26
CA SER A 107 -9.68 6.33 -7.34
C SER A 107 -9.28 7.47 -6.38
N LEU A 108 -9.45 7.23 -5.08
CA LEU A 108 -9.08 8.14 -4.00
C LEU A 108 -7.73 7.72 -3.42
N GLY A 109 -6.66 7.99 -4.13
CA GLY A 109 -5.33 7.74 -3.62
C GLY A 109 -4.24 7.90 -4.68
N PHE A 110 -3.16 8.50 -4.27
CA PHE A 110 -1.97 8.68 -5.08
C PHE A 110 -0.75 8.13 -4.35
N ALA A 111 0.20 7.61 -5.11
CA ALA A 111 1.49 7.23 -4.59
C ALA A 111 2.58 8.19 -5.06
N SER A 112 3.47 8.51 -4.16
CA SER A 112 4.78 9.07 -4.52
C SER A 112 5.66 7.92 -4.99
N VAL A 113 6.29 8.09 -6.14
CA VAL A 113 7.16 7.09 -6.75
C VAL A 113 8.55 7.68 -6.88
N GLY A 114 9.53 7.04 -6.27
CA GLY A 114 10.93 7.35 -6.42
C GLY A 114 11.65 6.22 -7.15
N GLY A 115 12.49 6.54 -8.11
CA GLY A 115 13.34 5.58 -8.80
C GLY A 115 14.80 5.72 -8.34
N SER A 116 15.44 4.60 -8.06
CA SER A 116 16.89 4.52 -7.86
C SER A 116 17.40 3.25 -8.52
N GLY A 117 18.61 3.32 -9.05
CA GLY A 117 19.22 2.19 -9.74
C GLY A 117 19.55 2.48 -11.20
N GLY A 118 20.63 1.89 -11.68
CA GLY A 118 21.01 1.99 -13.09
C GLY A 118 20.09 1.16 -13.97
N GLY A 119 19.69 1.68 -15.11
CA GLY A 119 19.00 0.92 -16.11
C GLY A 119 17.56 1.30 -16.39
N MET A 120 16.99 2.27 -15.64
CA MET A 120 15.70 2.84 -16.01
C MET A 120 15.82 3.60 -17.34
N GLY A 121 15.00 3.23 -18.33
CA GLY A 121 15.00 3.82 -19.66
C GLY A 121 14.14 5.09 -19.78
N LEU A 122 13.97 5.82 -18.67
CA LEU A 122 13.22 7.07 -18.68
C LEU A 122 14.00 8.19 -19.36
N THR A 123 13.32 8.95 -20.19
CA THR A 123 13.86 10.17 -20.78
C THR A 123 14.11 11.21 -19.69
N ALA A 124 15.24 11.94 -19.82
CA ALA A 124 15.57 13.02 -18.89
C ALA A 124 14.45 14.08 -18.84
N GLY A 125 14.07 14.48 -17.64
CA GLY A 125 12.97 15.43 -17.41
C GLY A 125 11.64 14.77 -17.05
N TYR A 126 11.49 13.45 -17.18
CA TYR A 126 10.29 12.75 -16.75
C TYR A 126 10.33 12.46 -15.25
N ASN A 127 9.17 12.59 -14.63
CA ASN A 127 8.91 12.18 -13.26
C ASN A 127 7.95 10.99 -13.21
N LEU A 128 7.98 10.26 -12.11
CA LEU A 128 7.12 9.13 -11.87
C LEU A 128 6.02 9.48 -10.88
N THR A 129 4.83 8.94 -11.11
CA THR A 129 3.70 9.00 -10.19
C THR A 129 2.91 7.71 -10.24
N GLY A 130 2.13 7.43 -9.18
CA GLY A 130 1.27 6.28 -9.10
C GLY A 130 -0.18 6.67 -8.85
N ASN A 131 -1.11 5.90 -9.43
CA ASN A 131 -2.54 6.04 -9.20
C ASN A 131 -3.13 4.66 -8.87
N PHE A 132 -3.82 4.55 -7.75
CA PHE A 132 -4.44 3.30 -7.32
C PHE A 132 -5.70 3.01 -8.16
N ASN A 133 -5.76 1.80 -8.73
CA ASN A 133 -6.88 1.39 -9.56
C ASN A 133 -8.06 0.94 -8.70
N ALA A 134 -9.22 1.58 -8.88
CA ALA A 134 -10.46 1.21 -8.18
C ALA A 134 -10.82 -0.27 -8.39
N ASN A 135 -11.38 -0.91 -7.35
CA ASN A 135 -11.76 -2.33 -7.34
C ASN A 135 -10.61 -3.30 -7.69
N SER A 136 -9.38 -2.94 -7.42
CA SER A 136 -8.20 -3.70 -7.82
C SER A 136 -7.18 -3.76 -6.69
N THR A 137 -6.26 -4.71 -6.76
CA THR A 137 -5.04 -4.78 -5.94
C THR A 137 -3.82 -4.29 -6.71
N GLN A 138 -4.03 -3.31 -7.60
CA GLN A 138 -3.00 -2.77 -8.47
C GLN A 138 -2.97 -1.25 -8.46
N MET A 139 -1.80 -0.71 -8.70
CA MET A 139 -1.54 0.71 -8.89
C MET A 139 -0.91 0.91 -10.27
N ALA A 140 -1.48 1.81 -11.07
CA ALA A 140 -0.90 2.23 -12.33
C ALA A 140 0.32 3.12 -12.07
N ILE A 141 1.38 2.90 -12.83
CA ILE A 141 2.58 3.72 -12.82
C ILE A 141 2.54 4.62 -14.04
N TYR A 142 2.73 5.92 -13.82
CA TYR A 142 2.74 6.92 -14.88
C TYR A 142 4.08 7.67 -14.90
N VAL A 143 4.46 8.04 -16.08
CA VAL A 143 5.53 9.02 -16.35
C VAL A 143 4.90 10.33 -16.79
N TRP A 144 5.48 11.45 -16.40
CA TRP A 144 4.98 12.75 -16.83
C TRP A 144 6.10 13.79 -16.94
N ASP A 145 5.90 14.77 -17.79
CA ASP A 145 6.68 15.98 -17.90
C ASP A 145 5.77 17.20 -18.12
N LEU A 146 6.37 18.40 -18.15
CA LEU A 146 5.64 19.66 -18.32
C LEU A 146 5.13 19.87 -19.77
N SER A 147 5.62 19.11 -20.73
CA SER A 147 5.33 19.33 -22.16
C SER A 147 4.36 18.30 -22.75
N THR A 148 4.42 17.05 -22.31
CA THR A 148 3.66 15.94 -22.91
C THR A 148 2.56 15.36 -22.00
N SER A 149 2.40 15.94 -20.78
CA SER A 149 1.41 15.44 -19.85
C SER A 149 1.75 14.03 -19.30
N THR A 150 0.78 13.29 -18.75
CA THR A 150 1.00 11.95 -18.20
C THR A 150 0.79 10.87 -19.23
N SER A 151 1.64 9.85 -19.22
CA SER A 151 1.46 8.62 -19.96
C SER A 151 1.72 7.39 -19.08
N PRO A 152 1.05 6.25 -19.36
CA PRO A 152 1.33 5.01 -18.64
C PRO A 152 2.77 4.56 -18.86
N MET A 153 3.47 4.19 -17.79
CA MET A 153 4.81 3.64 -17.89
C MET A 153 4.80 2.32 -18.66
N GLN A 154 5.68 2.19 -19.64
CA GLN A 154 5.81 0.99 -20.46
C GLN A 154 6.91 0.06 -19.94
N ALA A 155 6.78 -1.23 -20.22
CA ALA A 155 7.79 -2.22 -19.89
C ALA A 155 9.19 -1.87 -20.47
N SER A 156 9.23 -1.25 -21.64
CA SER A 156 10.48 -0.78 -22.26
C SER A 156 11.18 0.34 -21.48
N GLU A 157 10.45 1.08 -20.66
CA GLU A 157 10.98 2.17 -19.84
C GLU A 157 11.50 1.66 -18.49
N TRP A 158 11.18 0.44 -18.09
CA TRP A 158 11.74 -0.18 -16.88
C TRP A 158 13.25 -0.43 -17.00
N GLY A 159 13.73 -0.65 -18.22
CA GLY A 159 15.15 -0.87 -18.49
C GLY A 159 15.58 -2.34 -18.39
N GLY A 160 16.77 -2.62 -18.91
CA GLY A 160 17.31 -3.99 -19.08
C GLY A 160 18.35 -4.41 -18.03
N GLY A 161 18.50 -3.68 -16.94
CA GLY A 161 19.50 -3.97 -15.90
C GLY A 161 18.87 -4.05 -14.51
N SER A 162 19.69 -3.96 -13.48
CA SER A 162 19.21 -3.85 -12.09
C SER A 162 18.46 -2.54 -11.90
N THR A 163 17.15 -2.61 -11.97
CA THR A 163 16.24 -1.47 -11.80
C THR A 163 15.50 -1.60 -10.49
N GLN A 164 15.39 -0.49 -9.77
CA GLN A 164 14.68 -0.41 -8.50
C GLN A 164 13.77 0.80 -8.47
N MET A 165 12.56 0.60 -7.99
CA MET A 165 11.64 1.68 -7.63
C MET A 165 11.20 1.54 -6.18
N THR A 166 11.02 2.67 -5.53
CA THR A 166 10.42 2.78 -4.21
C THR A 166 9.09 3.50 -4.33
N PHE A 167 8.09 2.98 -3.68
CA PHE A 167 6.73 3.50 -3.69
C PHE A 167 6.31 3.79 -2.24
N ALA A 168 5.64 4.92 -2.04
CA ALA A 168 4.98 5.26 -0.80
C ALA A 168 3.68 6.01 -1.10
N GLY A 169 2.64 5.70 -0.38
CA GLY A 169 1.35 6.34 -0.60
C GLY A 169 0.27 5.79 0.30
N HIS A 170 -0.96 6.20 0.00
CA HIS A 170 -2.13 5.71 0.72
C HIS A 170 -3.32 5.57 -0.23
N TYR A 171 -4.25 4.70 0.14
CA TYR A 171 -5.50 4.50 -0.57
C TYR A 171 -6.60 4.08 0.41
N PHE A 172 -7.85 4.12 -0.07
CA PHE A 172 -9.02 3.69 0.70
C PHE A 172 -9.45 2.28 0.30
N VAL A 173 -10.02 1.55 1.29
CA VAL A 173 -10.58 0.21 1.15
C VAL A 173 -12.05 0.19 1.56
#